data_8fb399204206dd05a935e8e5d6a0c420
#
_entry.id   8fb399204206dd05a935e8e5d6a0c420
#
_cell.length_a   1.000
_cell.length_b   1.000
_cell.length_c   1.000
_cell.angle_alpha   90.00
_cell.angle_beta   90.00
_cell.angle_gamma   90.00
#
_symmetry.space_group_name_H-M   'P 1'
#
loop_
_entity.id
_entity.type
_entity.pdbx_description
1 polymer ?
#
loop_
_entity_poly.entity_id
_entity_poly.type
_entity_poly.pdbx_seq_one_letter_code
_entity_poly.pdbx_strand_id
1 'polypeptide(L)'
;MDKEKNKELIQTFWKNFSEKKYVEALSMLDESATWWVAGKTKLSGKYNKQDFSDLLSGVSGQAPNGIKVTPSSMTAEENRVSMEADSYAELTNGKIYKNEYHFLFTIKGDKILRVKEYLDTEHVTEIFD
;
A
#
# COMPACT_ATOMS: atom_id res chain seq x y z
N MET A 1 15.16 12.82 13.09
CA MET A 1 14.03 12.33 12.30
C MET A 1 12.78 13.08 12.70
N ASP A 2 12.07 13.62 11.73
CA ASP A 2 10.84 14.38 11.99
C ASP A 2 9.65 13.42 11.85
N LYS A 3 9.06 13.06 12.98
CA LYS A 3 7.95 12.11 13.04
C LYS A 3 6.71 12.62 12.30
N GLU A 4 6.39 13.89 12.44
CA GLU A 4 5.22 14.46 11.78
C GLU A 4 5.40 14.53 10.27
N LYS A 5 6.60 14.87 9.83
CA LYS A 5 6.93 14.92 8.40
C LYS A 5 6.86 13.53 7.78
N ASN A 6 7.33 12.51 8.51
CA ASN A 6 7.26 11.13 8.06
C ASN A 6 5.80 10.66 7.95
N LYS A 7 4.95 11.02 8.91
CA LYS A 7 3.52 10.70 8.85
C LYS A 7 2.85 11.39 7.65
N GLU A 8 3.19 12.65 7.41
CA GLU A 8 2.64 13.41 6.27
C GLU A 8 3.02 12.77 4.95
N LEU A 9 4.25 12.28 4.82
CA LEU A 9 4.70 11.57 3.62
C LEU A 9 3.82 10.37 3.36
N ILE A 10 3.55 9.56 4.38
CA ILE A 10 2.71 8.37 4.25
C ILE A 10 1.26 8.74 3.93
N GLN A 11 0.73 9.77 4.57
CA GLN A 11 -0.63 10.25 4.29
C GLN A 11 -0.76 10.71 2.84
N THR A 12 0.23 11.43 2.33
CA THR A 12 0.25 11.88 0.94
C THR A 12 0.33 10.72 -0.03
N PHE A 13 1.15 9.71 0.30
CA PHE A 13 1.25 8.50 -0.52
C PHE A 13 -0.13 7.85 -0.69
N TRP A 14 -0.84 7.62 0.41
CA TRP A 14 -2.15 6.95 0.35
C TRP A 14 -3.23 7.82 -0.27
N LYS A 15 -3.13 9.13 -0.12
CA LYS A 15 -4.05 10.05 -0.79
C LYS A 15 -3.89 9.93 -2.31
N ASN A 16 -2.66 9.98 -2.80
CA ASN A 16 -2.38 9.82 -4.23
C ASN A 16 -2.85 8.45 -4.74
N PHE A 17 -2.53 7.40 -3.99
CA PHE A 17 -2.93 6.04 -4.32
C PHE A 17 -4.45 5.93 -4.43
N SER A 18 -5.18 6.43 -3.44
CA SER A 18 -6.65 6.34 -3.39
C SER A 18 -7.34 7.16 -4.47
N GLU A 19 -6.68 8.20 -4.97
CA GLU A 19 -7.19 9.05 -6.05
C GLU A 19 -6.74 8.58 -7.43
N LYS A 20 -6.16 7.38 -7.51
CA LYS A 20 -5.65 6.78 -8.75
C LYS A 20 -4.47 7.54 -9.36
N LYS A 21 -3.78 8.34 -8.56
CA LYS A 21 -2.56 9.04 -8.97
C LYS A 21 -1.36 8.12 -8.71
N TYR A 22 -1.32 7.01 -9.47
CA TYR A 22 -0.33 5.96 -9.23
C TYR A 22 1.08 6.38 -9.58
N VAL A 23 1.25 7.20 -10.62
CA VAL A 23 2.58 7.70 -10.99
C VAL A 23 3.14 8.54 -9.85
N GLU A 24 2.32 9.44 -9.28
CA GLU A 24 2.73 10.29 -8.16
C GLU A 24 3.02 9.45 -6.92
N ALA A 25 2.16 8.47 -6.62
CA ALA A 25 2.38 7.58 -5.47
C ALA A 25 3.68 6.80 -5.63
N LEU A 26 3.90 6.17 -6.78
CA LEU A 26 5.11 5.38 -7.04
C LEU A 26 6.37 6.24 -7.01
N SER A 27 6.28 7.51 -7.40
CA SER A 27 7.42 8.43 -7.36
C SER A 27 7.90 8.70 -5.92
N MET A 28 7.06 8.42 -4.93
CA MET A 28 7.42 8.58 -3.52
C MET A 28 8.21 7.39 -2.96
N LEU A 29 8.31 6.31 -3.73
CA LEU A 29 9.14 5.16 -3.38
C LEU A 29 10.57 5.40 -3.84
N ASP A 30 11.54 5.06 -2.98
CA ASP A 30 12.96 5.08 -3.34
C ASP A 30 13.19 4.11 -4.50
N GLU A 31 14.18 4.38 -5.36
CA GLU A 31 14.49 3.51 -6.49
C GLU A 31 14.85 2.09 -6.04
N SER A 32 15.41 1.96 -4.84
CA SER A 32 15.76 0.64 -4.27
C SER A 32 14.68 0.13 -3.31
N ALA A 33 13.48 0.70 -3.35
CA ALA A 33 12.40 0.32 -2.43
C ALA A 33 11.98 -1.13 -2.60
N THR A 34 11.54 -1.72 -1.49
CA THR A 34 10.92 -3.04 -1.48
C THR A 34 9.54 -2.96 -0.85
N TRP A 35 8.61 -3.71 -1.42
CA TRP A 35 7.25 -3.84 -0.89
C TRP A 35 6.98 -5.31 -0.64
N TRP A 36 6.71 -5.67 0.60
CA TRP A 36 6.46 -7.05 0.99
C TRP A 36 5.01 -7.20 1.43
N VAL A 37 4.33 -8.22 0.89
CA VAL A 37 2.95 -8.56 1.24
C VAL A 37 2.94 -9.90 1.94
N ALA A 38 2.35 -9.95 3.12
CA ALA A 38 2.29 -11.13 3.97
C ALA A 38 1.48 -12.26 3.34
N GLY A 39 1.74 -13.48 3.80
CA GLY A 39 0.92 -14.63 3.50
C GLY A 39 1.37 -15.44 2.31
N LYS A 40 0.43 -16.22 1.76
CA LYS A 40 0.68 -17.15 0.65
C LYS A 40 -0.40 -17.02 -0.42
N THR A 41 -0.95 -15.83 -0.60
CA THR A 41 -1.96 -15.55 -1.62
C THR A 41 -1.27 -15.21 -2.95
N LYS A 42 -2.07 -15.01 -4.00
CA LYS A 42 -1.55 -14.58 -5.30
C LYS A 42 -0.87 -13.21 -5.23
N LEU A 43 -1.24 -12.38 -4.25
CA LEU A 43 -0.66 -11.06 -4.09
C LEU A 43 0.53 -11.05 -3.13
N SER A 44 0.79 -12.16 -2.44
CA SER A 44 1.86 -12.24 -1.44
C SER A 44 3.23 -12.32 -2.09
N GLY A 45 4.26 -11.81 -1.37
CA GLY A 45 5.63 -11.88 -1.83
C GLY A 45 6.38 -10.58 -1.62
N LYS A 46 7.62 -10.56 -2.09
CA LYS A 46 8.49 -9.40 -2.00
C LYS A 46 8.70 -8.80 -3.39
N TYR A 47 8.39 -7.53 -3.53
CA TYR A 47 8.43 -6.81 -4.79
C TYR A 47 9.47 -5.69 -4.72
N ASN A 48 10.25 -5.52 -5.79
CA ASN A 48 11.02 -4.29 -5.97
C ASN A 48 10.06 -3.23 -6.55
N LYS A 49 10.55 -2.02 -6.77
CA LYS A 49 9.68 -0.92 -7.23
C LYS A 49 9.00 -1.24 -8.56
N GLN A 50 9.74 -1.80 -9.52
CA GLN A 50 9.16 -2.14 -10.83
C GLN A 50 8.13 -3.27 -10.70
N ASP A 51 8.45 -4.32 -9.95
CA ASP A 51 7.55 -5.45 -9.75
C ASP A 51 6.27 -5.01 -9.03
N PHE A 52 6.39 -4.11 -8.06
CA PHE A 52 5.22 -3.56 -7.37
C PHE A 52 4.35 -2.72 -8.32
N SER A 53 4.98 -1.94 -9.19
CA SER A 53 4.28 -1.17 -10.21
C SER A 53 3.48 -2.09 -11.14
N ASP A 54 4.09 -3.21 -11.55
CA ASP A 54 3.43 -4.20 -12.40
C ASP A 54 2.26 -4.86 -11.69
N LEU A 55 2.44 -5.23 -10.42
CA LEU A 55 1.37 -5.80 -9.60
C LEU A 55 0.22 -4.81 -9.47
N LEU A 56 0.53 -3.56 -9.19
CA LEU A 56 -0.48 -2.52 -9.03
C LEU A 56 -1.27 -2.29 -10.31
N SER A 57 -0.59 -2.32 -11.47
CA SER A 57 -1.27 -2.19 -12.76
C SER A 57 -2.31 -3.29 -12.97
N GLY A 58 -1.96 -4.54 -12.61
CA GLY A 58 -2.88 -5.67 -12.71
C GLY A 58 -4.08 -5.54 -11.78
N VAL A 59 -3.84 -5.17 -10.53
CA VAL A 59 -4.89 -5.03 -9.52
C VAL A 59 -5.78 -3.81 -9.84
N SER A 60 -5.18 -2.67 -10.17
CA SER A 60 -5.93 -1.45 -10.45
C SER A 60 -6.78 -1.57 -11.71
N GLY A 61 -6.37 -2.39 -12.66
CA GLY A 61 -7.17 -2.68 -13.86
C GLY A 61 -8.50 -3.36 -13.53
N GLN A 62 -8.58 -4.02 -12.38
CA GLN A 62 -9.81 -4.67 -11.90
C GLN A 62 -10.66 -3.73 -11.03
N ALA A 63 -10.15 -2.55 -10.69
CA ALA A 63 -10.82 -1.60 -9.81
C ALA A 63 -10.91 -0.23 -10.51
N PRO A 64 -11.91 -0.04 -11.39
CA PRO A 64 -12.01 1.16 -12.22
C PRO A 64 -12.15 2.46 -11.42
N ASN A 65 -12.71 2.40 -10.22
CA ASN A 65 -12.86 3.57 -9.34
C ASN A 65 -11.71 3.68 -8.33
N GLY A 66 -10.69 2.83 -8.47
CA GLY A 66 -9.54 2.81 -7.59
C GLY A 66 -9.77 1.99 -6.32
N ILE A 67 -8.70 1.84 -5.57
CA ILE A 67 -8.71 1.19 -4.25
C ILE A 67 -8.52 2.30 -3.23
N LYS A 68 -9.54 2.55 -2.43
CA LYS A 68 -9.48 3.59 -1.38
C LYS A 68 -8.84 2.98 -0.15
N VAL A 69 -7.72 3.53 0.27
CA VAL A 69 -7.03 3.12 1.50
C VAL A 69 -7.14 4.27 2.49
N THR A 70 -7.78 4.00 3.62
CA THR A 70 -8.04 5.00 4.66
C THR A 70 -7.23 4.69 5.89
N PRO A 71 -6.18 5.48 6.19
CA PRO A 71 -5.44 5.33 7.45
C PRO A 71 -6.35 5.61 8.64
N SER A 72 -6.30 4.73 9.64
CA SER A 72 -7.08 4.90 10.88
C SER A 72 -6.21 5.35 12.05
N SER A 73 -4.94 4.95 12.09
CA SER A 73 -4.01 5.41 13.12
C SER A 73 -2.59 5.28 12.62
N MET A 74 -1.71 6.15 13.11
CA MET A 74 -0.28 6.11 12.79
C MET A 74 0.55 6.36 14.02
N THR A 75 1.64 5.60 14.13
CA THR A 75 2.67 5.78 15.16
C THR A 75 4.00 5.88 14.44
N ALA A 76 4.79 6.91 14.74
CA ALA A 76 6.09 7.11 14.11
C ALA A 76 7.19 7.16 15.17
N GLU A 77 8.30 6.49 14.88
CA GLU A 77 9.50 6.54 15.69
C GLU A 77 10.71 6.38 14.78
N GLU A 78 11.70 7.23 14.98
CA GLU A 78 12.90 7.26 14.13
C GLU A 78 12.50 7.43 12.66
N ASN A 79 12.94 6.53 11.79
CA ASN A 79 12.62 6.57 10.36
C ASN A 79 11.50 5.59 9.98
N ARG A 80 10.69 5.17 10.97
CA ARG A 80 9.62 4.21 10.73
C ARG A 80 8.25 4.78 11.07
N VAL A 81 7.25 4.39 10.28
CA VAL A 81 5.84 4.71 10.53
C VAL A 81 5.06 3.41 10.51
N SER A 82 4.31 3.17 11.59
CA SER A 82 3.41 2.03 11.72
C SER A 82 2.00 2.57 11.53
N MET A 83 1.20 1.90 10.69
CA MET A 83 -0.11 2.42 10.31
C MET A 83 -1.15 1.32 10.23
N GLU A 84 -2.29 1.53 10.87
CA GLU A 84 -3.48 0.70 10.65
C GLU A 84 -4.35 1.39 9.61
N ALA A 85 -5.00 0.60 8.76
CA ALA A 85 -5.81 1.15 7.68
C ALA A 85 -6.88 0.16 7.21
N ASP A 86 -7.87 0.69 6.51
CA ASP A 86 -8.89 -0.09 5.82
C ASP A 86 -8.85 0.22 4.34
N SER A 87 -9.32 -0.72 3.52
CA SER A 87 -9.47 -0.47 2.08
C SER A 87 -10.89 -0.76 1.62
N TYR A 88 -11.24 -0.16 0.48
CA TYR A 88 -12.50 -0.42 -0.21
C TYR A 88 -12.28 -0.30 -1.72
N ALA A 89 -12.74 -1.30 -2.47
CA ALA A 89 -12.72 -1.27 -3.92
C ALA A 89 -13.87 -2.10 -4.49
N GLU A 90 -14.50 -1.58 -5.54
CA GLU A 90 -15.50 -2.30 -6.32
C GLU A 90 -14.81 -2.84 -7.55
N LEU A 91 -14.82 -4.16 -7.70
CA LEU A 91 -14.11 -4.82 -8.79
C LEU A 91 -15.00 -5.09 -9.99
N THR A 92 -14.39 -5.20 -11.17
CA THR A 92 -15.10 -5.43 -12.44
C THR A 92 -15.88 -6.76 -12.45
N ASN A 93 -15.47 -7.73 -11.61
CA ASN A 93 -16.17 -9.01 -11.49
C ASN A 93 -17.37 -8.98 -10.53
N GLY A 94 -17.72 -7.79 -10.03
CA GLY A 94 -18.84 -7.60 -9.11
C GLY A 94 -18.50 -7.83 -7.65
N LYS A 95 -17.29 -8.28 -7.34
CA LYS A 95 -16.88 -8.49 -5.95
C LYS A 95 -16.47 -7.17 -5.31
N ILE A 96 -16.62 -7.10 -3.99
CA ILE A 96 -16.20 -5.95 -3.19
C ILE A 96 -14.96 -6.36 -2.40
N TYR A 97 -13.87 -5.62 -2.59
CA TYR A 97 -12.65 -5.82 -1.81
C TYR A 97 -12.64 -4.83 -0.64
N LYS A 98 -12.73 -5.37 0.58
CA LYS A 98 -12.67 -4.58 1.82
C LYS A 98 -11.71 -5.29 2.74
N ASN A 99 -10.54 -4.70 2.95
CA ASN A 99 -9.52 -5.36 3.77
C ASN A 99 -9.09 -4.47 4.93
N GLU A 100 -8.45 -5.10 5.90
CA GLU A 100 -7.87 -4.44 7.06
C GLU A 100 -6.38 -4.69 7.04
N TYR A 101 -5.60 -3.65 7.36
CA TYR A 101 -4.16 -3.68 7.23
C TYR A 101 -3.44 -3.17 8.45
N HIS A 102 -2.22 -3.69 8.61
CA HIS A 102 -1.18 -3.02 9.38
C HIS A 102 0.04 -2.91 8.47
N PHE A 103 0.47 -1.68 8.21
CA PHE A 103 1.66 -1.41 7.39
C PHE A 103 2.80 -0.94 8.29
N LEU A 104 4.01 -1.35 7.93
CA LEU A 104 5.22 -0.79 8.53
C LEU A 104 6.06 -0.19 7.41
N PHE A 105 6.28 1.13 7.48
CA PHE A 105 7.06 1.86 6.49
C PHE A 105 8.42 2.22 7.08
N THR A 106 9.48 2.10 6.27
CA THR A 106 10.80 2.61 6.58
C THR A 106 11.09 3.72 5.59
N ILE A 107 11.51 4.89 6.08
CA ILE A 107 11.70 6.09 5.28
C ILE A 107 13.19 6.41 5.19
N LYS A 108 13.65 6.79 4.00
CA LYS A 108 15.02 7.23 3.74
C LYS A 108 14.96 8.62 3.10
N GLY A 109 15.38 9.64 3.86
CA GLY A 109 15.24 11.02 3.41
C GLY A 109 13.78 11.40 3.26
N ASP A 110 13.37 11.71 2.05
CA ASP A 110 11.99 12.06 1.72
C ASP A 110 11.29 10.97 0.88
N LYS A 111 11.82 9.75 0.91
CA LYS A 111 11.30 8.63 0.13
C LYS A 111 10.97 7.44 1.03
N ILE A 112 10.03 6.61 0.57
CA ILE A 112 9.69 5.36 1.23
C ILE A 112 10.65 4.30 0.74
N LEU A 113 11.41 3.69 1.66
CA LEU A 113 12.42 2.69 1.32
C LEU A 113 11.90 1.25 1.44
N ARG A 114 11.11 0.97 2.46
CA ARG A 114 10.56 -0.37 2.68
C ARG A 114 9.12 -0.27 3.15
N VAL A 115 8.32 -1.21 2.66
CA VAL A 115 6.94 -1.37 3.13
C VAL A 115 6.73 -2.84 3.46
N LYS A 116 6.19 -3.10 4.64
CA LYS A 116 5.70 -4.43 5.01
C LYS A 116 4.20 -4.32 5.21
N GLU A 117 3.46 -5.06 4.40
CA GLU A 117 2.00 -5.03 4.39
C GLU A 117 1.46 -6.31 5.01
N TYR A 118 0.82 -6.17 6.17
CA TYR A 118 0.09 -7.24 6.83
C TYR A 118 -1.39 -6.98 6.64
N LEU A 119 -2.14 -8.01 6.27
CA LEU A 119 -3.54 -7.85 5.90
C LEU A 119 -4.30 -9.14 6.17
N ASP A 120 -5.62 -9.10 6.02
CA ASP A 120 -6.44 -10.31 6.06
C ASP A 120 -6.22 -11.07 4.76
N THR A 121 -5.37 -12.10 4.83
CA THR A 121 -4.99 -12.90 3.66
C THR A 121 -6.12 -13.82 3.22
N GLU A 122 -6.99 -14.25 4.12
CA GLU A 122 -8.15 -15.05 3.76
C GLU A 122 -9.06 -14.28 2.81
N HIS A 123 -9.27 -12.99 3.10
CA HIS A 123 -10.08 -12.13 2.23
C HIS A 123 -9.41 -11.92 0.86
N VAL A 124 -8.09 -11.79 0.82
CA VAL A 124 -7.37 -11.69 -0.47
C VAL A 124 -7.63 -12.93 -1.31
N THR A 125 -7.50 -14.11 -0.70
CA THR A 125 -7.76 -15.38 -1.40
C THR A 125 -9.20 -15.44 -1.89
N GLU A 126 -10.15 -15.05 -1.07
CA GLU A 126 -11.57 -15.04 -1.40
C GLU A 126 -11.88 -14.17 -2.64
N ILE A 127 -11.17 -13.05 -2.78
CA ILE A 127 -11.44 -12.06 -3.82
C ILE A 127 -10.58 -12.28 -5.08
N PHE A 128 -9.30 -12.58 -4.93
CA PHE A 128 -8.33 -12.60 -6.04
C PHE A 128 -7.83 -13.99 -6.46
N ASP A 129 -7.91 -14.99 -5.61
CA ASP A 129 -7.39 -16.33 -5.92
C ASP A 129 -8.40 -17.26 -6.65
#